data_6bb5470ee5eb7767b3abc8d6fd8f7c55
#
_entry.id   6bb5470ee5eb7767b3abc8d6fd8f7c55
#
_cell.length_a   1.000
_cell.length_b   1.000
_cell.length_c   1.000
_cell.angle_alpha   90.00
_cell.angle_beta   90.00
_cell.angle_gamma   90.00
#
_symmetry.space_group_name_H-M   'P 1'
#
loop_
_entity.id
_entity.type
_entity.pdbx_description
1 polymer ?
#
loop_
_entity_poly.entity_id
_entity_poly.type
_entity_poly.pdbx_seq_one_letter_code
_entity_poly.pdbx_strand_id
1 'polypeptide(L)'
;MKLYKAVCMLTLSALLVSGCTSYKKVPYLQNSQEVEVAAGEIPLYDAKIMPKDLLTITVSTTDPQASVPFNLTVQSAVSQASTNLTSQPVLQQYLVDNQGEIDFPVLGRLKISGLTKNECEALIREKLVPYLKETPIVNVRMVNYKISVLGEVKNPGTFTVNNEKVNVLEALAMAGDMTVYGVRDNVKLVRENANGERLIQTLNLNDANLVRSPYFYLQQNDILYVSPNTVSYTHLT
;
A
#
# COMPACT_ATOMS: atom_id res chain seq x y z
N MET A 1 -18.91 24.00 61.54
CA MET A 1 -17.83 24.60 60.70
C MET A 1 -16.69 23.64 60.40
N LYS A 2 -16.17 22.85 61.36
CA LYS A 2 -15.08 21.87 61.11
C LYS A 2 -15.49 20.71 60.16
N LEU A 3 -16.72 20.19 60.33
CA LEU A 3 -17.26 19.08 59.52
C LEU A 3 -17.41 19.49 58.00
N TYR A 4 -17.89 20.68 57.74
CA TYR A 4 -18.04 21.24 56.39
C TYR A 4 -16.70 21.36 55.66
N LYS A 5 -15.66 21.86 56.38
CA LYS A 5 -14.29 21.96 55.83
C LYS A 5 -13.70 20.58 55.53
N ALA A 6 -13.96 19.57 56.36
CA ALA A 6 -13.49 18.20 56.11
C ALA A 6 -14.19 17.55 54.88
N VAL A 7 -15.49 17.77 54.74
CA VAL A 7 -16.24 17.27 53.56
C VAL A 7 -15.79 17.98 52.28
N CYS A 8 -15.57 19.29 52.28
CA CYS A 8 -15.03 20.03 51.14
C CYS A 8 -13.63 19.58 50.75
N MET A 9 -12.78 19.26 51.73
CA MET A 9 -11.43 18.77 51.48
C MET A 9 -11.43 17.35 50.91
N LEU A 10 -12.36 16.51 51.35
CA LEU A 10 -12.53 15.14 50.84
C LEU A 10 -13.07 15.11 49.40
N THR A 11 -14.04 16.01 49.10
CA THR A 11 -14.58 16.13 47.73
C THR A 11 -13.54 16.73 46.75
N LEU A 12 -12.74 17.70 47.19
CA LEU A 12 -11.66 18.26 46.37
C LEU A 12 -10.55 17.22 46.11
N SER A 13 -10.22 16.37 47.11
CA SER A 13 -9.26 15.27 46.96
C SER A 13 -9.76 14.20 46.01
N ALA A 14 -11.07 13.87 46.03
CA ALA A 14 -11.67 12.89 45.14
C ALA A 14 -11.67 13.34 43.65
N LEU A 15 -11.77 14.66 43.40
CA LEU A 15 -11.70 15.22 42.04
C LEU A 15 -10.29 15.17 41.42
N LEU A 16 -9.23 15.09 42.25
CA LEU A 16 -7.85 15.03 41.76
C LEU A 16 -7.41 13.61 41.30
N VAL A 17 -8.18 12.57 41.61
CA VAL A 17 -7.84 11.15 41.28
C VAL A 17 -8.40 10.70 39.95
N SER A 18 -9.27 11.45 39.28
CA SER A 18 -9.96 11.03 38.05
C SER A 18 -9.17 11.27 36.73
N GLY A 19 -7.87 11.59 36.82
CA GLY A 19 -7.05 12.00 35.68
C GLY A 19 -6.24 10.92 34.93
N CYS A 20 -6.40 9.63 35.26
CA CYS A 20 -5.65 8.59 34.56
C CYS A 20 -6.33 8.17 33.25
N THR A 21 -5.98 8.82 32.15
CA THR A 21 -6.26 8.28 30.81
C THR A 21 -5.57 6.92 30.69
N SER A 22 -6.36 5.89 30.42
CA SER A 22 -5.85 4.52 30.35
C SER A 22 -4.80 4.38 29.24
N TYR A 23 -3.52 4.14 29.58
CA TYR A 23 -2.45 3.79 28.65
C TYR A 23 -2.76 2.57 27.77
N LYS A 24 -3.81 1.82 28.11
CA LYS A 24 -4.30 0.63 27.38
C LYS A 24 -4.64 0.90 25.91
N LYS A 25 -4.78 2.15 25.48
CA LYS A 25 -5.05 2.52 24.08
C LYS A 25 -3.79 2.81 23.25
N VAL A 26 -2.61 2.70 23.85
CA VAL A 26 -1.35 3.07 23.19
C VAL A 26 -0.66 1.90 22.46
N PRO A 27 -0.55 0.68 23.02
CA PRO A 27 0.13 -0.40 22.33
C PRO A 27 -0.66 -0.93 21.12
N TYR A 28 0.07 -1.35 20.09
CA TYR A 28 -0.49 -2.09 18.96
C TYR A 28 -0.80 -3.53 19.34
N LEU A 29 -1.75 -4.18 18.65
CA LEU A 29 -2.01 -5.64 18.68
C LEU A 29 -2.14 -6.22 20.10
N GLN A 30 -2.95 -5.61 20.95
CA GLN A 30 -2.99 -5.89 22.40
C GLN A 30 -3.50 -7.29 22.76
N ASN A 31 -4.39 -7.88 21.97
CA ASN A 31 -4.98 -9.20 22.19
C ASN A 31 -4.29 -10.29 21.35
N SER A 32 -2.98 -10.14 21.09
CA SER A 32 -2.22 -11.04 20.23
C SER A 32 -2.16 -12.50 20.73
N GLN A 33 -2.33 -12.76 22.02
CA GLN A 33 -2.37 -14.11 22.59
C GLN A 33 -3.61 -14.91 22.15
N GLU A 34 -4.67 -14.24 21.71
CA GLU A 34 -5.91 -14.86 21.23
C GLU A 34 -5.90 -15.10 19.71
N VAL A 35 -4.88 -14.59 19.02
CA VAL A 35 -4.79 -14.65 17.56
C VAL A 35 -3.75 -15.69 17.16
N GLU A 36 -4.16 -16.96 17.16
CA GLU A 36 -3.43 -18.01 16.46
C GLU A 36 -3.85 -18.02 15.00
N VAL A 37 -2.88 -17.78 14.09
CA VAL A 37 -3.11 -17.88 12.65
C VAL A 37 -2.47 -19.17 12.18
N ALA A 38 -3.28 -20.19 11.91
CA ALA A 38 -2.78 -21.43 11.32
C ALA A 38 -2.25 -21.17 9.90
N ALA A 39 -1.19 -21.89 9.54
CA ALA A 39 -0.65 -21.81 8.18
C ALA A 39 -1.72 -22.21 7.16
N GLY A 40 -2.01 -21.33 6.19
CA GLY A 40 -3.01 -21.56 5.15
C GLY A 40 -4.40 -20.99 5.43
N GLU A 41 -4.70 -20.47 6.61
CA GLU A 41 -5.98 -19.81 6.89
C GLU A 41 -6.12 -18.44 6.22
N ILE A 42 -5.02 -17.75 6.01
CA ILE A 42 -5.01 -16.46 5.29
C ILE A 42 -4.36 -16.70 3.92
N PRO A 43 -5.06 -16.40 2.82
CA PRO A 43 -4.47 -16.45 1.49
C PRO A 43 -3.25 -15.54 1.42
N LEU A 44 -2.19 -15.98 0.73
CA LEU A 44 -1.08 -15.09 0.43
C LEU A 44 -1.60 -13.87 -0.31
N TYR A 45 -1.21 -12.69 0.16
CA TYR A 45 -1.58 -11.45 -0.50
C TYR A 45 -0.81 -11.30 -1.82
N ASP A 46 -1.56 -11.14 -2.91
CA ASP A 46 -1.05 -10.73 -4.21
C ASP A 46 -1.75 -9.45 -4.65
N ALA A 47 -0.96 -8.42 -4.94
CA ALA A 47 -1.48 -7.17 -5.48
C ALA A 47 -2.13 -7.41 -6.84
N LYS A 48 -3.32 -6.82 -7.05
CA LYS A 48 -4.02 -6.85 -8.33
C LYS A 48 -3.67 -5.62 -9.14
N ILE A 49 -3.50 -5.82 -10.43
CA ILE A 49 -3.28 -4.76 -11.39
C ILE A 49 -4.55 -3.90 -11.50
N MET A 50 -4.39 -2.58 -11.39
CA MET A 50 -5.47 -1.61 -11.41
C MET A 50 -5.35 -0.68 -12.63
N PRO A 51 -6.46 -0.05 -13.08
CA PRO A 51 -6.36 1.05 -14.03
C PRO A 51 -5.40 2.13 -13.52
N LYS A 52 -4.60 2.71 -14.43
CA LYS A 52 -3.51 3.68 -14.15
C LYS A 52 -2.25 3.11 -13.52
N ASP A 53 -2.16 1.80 -13.33
CA ASP A 53 -0.88 1.20 -12.98
C ASP A 53 0.11 1.30 -14.14
N LEU A 54 1.37 1.47 -13.78
CA LEU A 54 2.48 1.49 -14.72
C LEU A 54 3.26 0.19 -14.55
N LEU A 55 3.35 -0.57 -15.63
CA LEU A 55 3.97 -1.89 -15.64
C LEU A 55 5.21 -1.92 -16.53
N THR A 56 6.20 -2.68 -16.13
CA THR A 56 7.27 -3.16 -17.01
C THR A 56 7.03 -4.63 -17.28
N ILE A 57 6.96 -5.00 -18.54
CA ILE A 57 6.76 -6.39 -18.98
C ILE A 57 7.96 -6.81 -19.80
N THR A 58 8.59 -7.92 -19.42
CA THR A 58 9.75 -8.46 -20.10
C THR A 58 9.47 -9.87 -20.57
N VAL A 59 9.74 -10.14 -21.83
CA VAL A 59 9.67 -11.48 -22.44
C VAL A 59 11.07 -11.98 -22.71
N SER A 60 11.43 -13.14 -22.19
CA SER A 60 12.74 -13.77 -22.40
C SER A 60 12.57 -15.15 -23.00
N THR A 61 13.41 -15.46 -23.97
CA THR A 61 13.47 -16.73 -24.68
C THR A 61 14.93 -17.22 -24.73
N THR A 62 15.15 -18.49 -25.01
CA THR A 62 16.50 -19.05 -25.16
C THR A 62 17.26 -18.36 -26.31
N ASP A 63 16.57 -18.08 -27.41
CA ASP A 63 17.09 -17.23 -28.49
C ASP A 63 16.69 -15.76 -28.23
N PRO A 64 17.61 -14.86 -27.82
CA PRO A 64 17.28 -13.46 -27.55
C PRO A 64 16.66 -12.72 -28.72
N GLN A 65 16.96 -13.10 -29.94
CA GLN A 65 16.40 -12.45 -31.15
C GLN A 65 14.89 -12.71 -31.30
N ALA A 66 14.43 -13.87 -30.87
CA ALA A 66 13.01 -14.21 -30.90
C ALA A 66 12.16 -13.35 -29.95
N SER A 67 12.74 -12.82 -28.88
CA SER A 67 12.03 -11.97 -27.91
C SER A 67 12.00 -10.48 -28.26
N VAL A 68 12.87 -10.00 -29.17
CA VAL A 68 13.00 -8.59 -29.53
C VAL A 68 11.68 -7.91 -29.92
N PRO A 69 10.79 -8.53 -30.73
CA PRO A 69 9.54 -7.90 -31.14
C PRO A 69 8.57 -7.63 -29.98
N PHE A 70 8.74 -8.32 -28.83
CA PHE A 70 7.87 -8.20 -27.65
C PHE A 70 8.42 -7.26 -26.58
N ASN A 71 9.71 -6.88 -26.69
CA ASN A 71 10.39 -6.02 -25.73
C ASN A 71 10.68 -4.64 -26.36
N LEU A 72 9.66 -3.79 -26.46
CA LEU A 72 9.86 -2.45 -26.98
C LEU A 72 10.78 -1.64 -26.07
N THR A 73 11.75 -0.98 -26.69
CA THR A 73 12.67 -0.06 -26.00
C THR A 73 12.45 1.36 -26.48
N VAL A 74 12.52 2.30 -25.55
CA VAL A 74 12.54 3.74 -25.84
C VAL A 74 13.93 4.27 -25.53
N GLN A 75 14.42 5.20 -26.36
CA GLN A 75 15.67 5.88 -26.05
C GLN A 75 15.42 6.89 -24.93
N SER A 76 16.20 6.81 -23.86
CA SER A 76 16.15 7.83 -22.82
C SER A 76 16.49 9.20 -23.44
N ALA A 77 15.65 10.21 -23.16
CA ALA A 77 15.97 11.57 -23.52
C ALA A 77 17.29 11.98 -22.82
N VAL A 78 18.27 12.35 -23.62
CA VAL A 78 19.57 12.80 -23.11
C VAL A 78 19.36 14.13 -22.40
N SER A 79 19.63 14.18 -21.09
CA SER A 79 19.73 15.44 -20.37
C SER A 79 20.92 16.22 -20.94
N GLN A 80 20.72 17.44 -21.42
CA GLN A 80 21.77 18.32 -22.01
C GLN A 80 22.90 18.68 -21.02
N ALA A 81 22.86 18.17 -19.78
CA ALA A 81 23.84 18.47 -18.75
C ALA A 81 25.00 17.47 -18.65
N SER A 82 25.00 16.37 -19.40
CA SER A 82 26.11 15.41 -19.37
C SER A 82 26.79 15.28 -20.74
N THR A 83 28.10 15.51 -20.75
CA THR A 83 28.98 15.43 -21.92
C THR A 83 29.21 14.01 -22.45
N ASN A 84 28.67 12.97 -21.82
CA ASN A 84 28.74 11.57 -22.27
C ASN A 84 27.38 11.11 -22.81
N LEU A 85 27.29 11.08 -24.14
CA LEU A 85 26.11 10.69 -24.92
C LEU A 85 25.95 9.17 -25.03
N THR A 86 25.88 8.45 -23.94
CA THR A 86 25.50 7.03 -23.96
C THR A 86 24.03 6.91 -23.58
N SER A 87 23.15 7.03 -24.58
CA SER A 87 21.74 6.69 -24.42
C SER A 87 21.62 5.17 -24.31
N GLN A 88 21.36 4.66 -23.12
CA GLN A 88 21.00 3.26 -22.96
C GLN A 88 19.49 3.09 -23.25
N PRO A 89 19.11 2.16 -24.13
CA PRO A 89 17.70 1.88 -24.37
C PRO A 89 17.05 1.36 -23.07
N VAL A 90 15.93 1.97 -22.69
CA VAL A 90 15.14 1.56 -21.53
C VAL A 90 13.89 0.84 -22.04
N LEU A 91 13.48 -0.23 -21.36
CA LEU A 91 12.24 -0.93 -21.69
C LEU A 91 11.05 0.01 -21.60
N GLN A 92 10.16 -0.08 -22.58
CA GLN A 92 8.92 0.68 -22.58
C GLN A 92 8.06 0.24 -21.39
N GLN A 93 7.48 1.21 -20.70
CA GLN A 93 6.50 0.97 -19.65
C GLN A 93 5.09 1.00 -20.24
N TYR A 94 4.21 0.14 -19.71
CA TYR A 94 2.83 0.00 -20.14
C TYR A 94 1.91 0.64 -19.10
N LEU A 95 1.18 1.67 -19.51
CA LEU A 95 0.14 2.28 -18.68
C LEU A 95 -1.17 1.51 -18.89
N VAL A 96 -1.73 0.98 -17.82
CA VAL A 96 -3.06 0.37 -17.83
C VAL A 96 -4.11 1.45 -18.04
N ASP A 97 -4.91 1.36 -19.07
CA ASP A 97 -5.93 2.36 -19.43
C ASP A 97 -7.14 2.30 -18.48
N ASN A 98 -8.13 3.18 -18.71
CA ASN A 98 -9.35 3.22 -17.89
C ASN A 98 -10.22 1.98 -18.06
N GLN A 99 -10.11 1.29 -19.18
CA GLN A 99 -10.77 0.01 -19.45
C GLN A 99 -10.03 -1.15 -18.79
N GLY A 100 -8.84 -0.91 -18.22
CA GLY A 100 -7.98 -1.92 -17.61
C GLY A 100 -7.23 -2.75 -18.63
N GLU A 101 -6.91 -2.16 -19.77
CA GLU A 101 -6.21 -2.80 -20.88
C GLU A 101 -4.84 -2.15 -21.10
N ILE A 102 -3.94 -2.91 -21.72
CA ILE A 102 -2.67 -2.42 -22.27
C ILE A 102 -2.56 -2.76 -23.74
N ASP A 103 -1.84 -1.96 -24.53
CA ASP A 103 -1.44 -2.29 -25.88
C ASP A 103 -0.10 -3.03 -25.84
N PHE A 104 -0.15 -4.35 -26.02
CA PHE A 104 1.05 -5.18 -26.01
C PHE A 104 1.54 -5.48 -27.44
N PRO A 105 2.84 -5.40 -27.73
CA PRO A 105 3.37 -5.65 -29.06
C PRO A 105 2.94 -7.00 -29.61
N VAL A 106 2.58 -7.04 -30.90
CA VAL A 106 2.13 -8.23 -31.62
C VAL A 106 0.78 -8.79 -31.15
N LEU A 107 0.50 -8.78 -29.83
CA LEU A 107 -0.75 -9.31 -29.27
C LEU A 107 -1.90 -8.31 -29.30
N GLY A 108 -1.60 -7.01 -29.46
CA GLY A 108 -2.61 -5.94 -29.40
C GLY A 108 -3.14 -5.70 -27.99
N ARG A 109 -4.42 -5.37 -27.87
CA ARG A 109 -5.06 -5.00 -26.60
C ARG A 109 -5.29 -6.20 -25.71
N LEU A 110 -4.82 -6.12 -24.48
CA LEU A 110 -4.94 -7.15 -23.45
C LEU A 110 -5.63 -6.59 -22.21
N LYS A 111 -6.71 -7.22 -21.77
CA LYS A 111 -7.38 -6.94 -20.51
C LYS A 111 -6.60 -7.59 -19.37
N ILE A 112 -6.03 -6.77 -18.50
CA ILE A 112 -5.18 -7.24 -17.39
C ILE A 112 -5.59 -6.73 -16.02
N SER A 113 -6.43 -5.72 -15.95
CA SER A 113 -6.92 -5.19 -14.67
C SER A 113 -7.71 -6.25 -13.90
N GLY A 114 -7.49 -6.32 -12.60
CA GLY A 114 -8.07 -7.32 -11.71
C GLY A 114 -7.28 -8.63 -11.62
N LEU A 115 -6.33 -8.87 -12.54
CA LEU A 115 -5.39 -9.98 -12.47
C LEU A 115 -4.30 -9.68 -11.46
N THR A 116 -3.80 -10.74 -10.83
CA THR A 116 -2.52 -10.69 -10.12
C THR A 116 -1.38 -10.67 -11.13
N LYS A 117 -0.17 -10.35 -10.66
CA LYS A 117 1.05 -10.42 -11.47
C LYS A 117 1.21 -11.79 -12.15
N ASN A 118 1.07 -12.87 -11.38
CA ASN A 118 1.26 -14.24 -11.85
C ASN A 118 0.21 -14.64 -12.92
N GLU A 119 -1.05 -14.21 -12.73
CA GLU A 119 -2.12 -14.43 -13.71
C GLU A 119 -1.88 -13.64 -15.02
N CYS A 120 -1.38 -12.41 -14.90
CA CYS A 120 -1.00 -11.59 -16.05
C CYS A 120 0.17 -12.22 -16.83
N GLU A 121 1.21 -12.70 -16.14
CA GLU A 121 2.33 -13.42 -16.74
C GLU A 121 1.86 -14.68 -17.47
N ALA A 122 0.95 -15.45 -16.85
CA ALA A 122 0.38 -16.64 -17.46
C ALA A 122 -0.45 -16.32 -18.71
N LEU A 123 -1.28 -15.28 -18.66
CA LEU A 123 -2.08 -14.82 -19.80
C LEU A 123 -1.20 -14.42 -20.99
N ILE A 124 -0.17 -13.61 -20.74
CA ILE A 124 0.74 -13.16 -21.81
C ILE A 124 1.51 -14.35 -22.38
N ARG A 125 2.01 -15.25 -21.51
CA ARG A 125 2.73 -16.45 -21.92
C ARG A 125 1.88 -17.33 -22.84
N GLU A 126 0.62 -17.58 -22.47
CA GLU A 126 -0.33 -18.37 -23.28
C GLU A 126 -0.54 -17.74 -24.66
N LYS A 127 -0.75 -16.43 -24.70
CA LYS A 127 -0.98 -15.71 -25.96
C LYS A 127 0.26 -15.63 -26.85
N LEU A 128 1.46 -15.77 -26.29
CA LEU A 128 2.73 -15.77 -27.05
C LEU A 128 3.07 -17.14 -27.68
N VAL A 129 2.47 -18.24 -27.21
CA VAL A 129 2.73 -19.59 -27.73
C VAL A 129 2.65 -19.68 -29.27
N PRO A 130 1.67 -19.09 -29.98
CA PRO A 130 1.60 -19.17 -31.44
C PRO A 130 2.73 -18.46 -32.19
N TYR A 131 3.44 -17.54 -31.53
CA TYR A 131 4.47 -16.69 -32.12
C TYR A 131 5.88 -17.17 -31.84
N LEU A 132 6.05 -18.09 -30.88
CA LEU A 132 7.34 -18.54 -30.39
C LEU A 132 7.46 -20.08 -30.53
N LYS A 133 8.66 -20.56 -30.86
CA LYS A 133 8.94 -21.99 -30.95
C LYS A 133 9.05 -22.68 -29.59
N GLU A 134 9.23 -21.89 -28.55
CA GLU A 134 9.42 -22.32 -27.15
C GLU A 134 8.54 -21.51 -26.20
N THR A 135 8.31 -22.03 -25.01
CA THR A 135 7.58 -21.30 -23.96
C THR A 135 8.43 -20.17 -23.40
N PRO A 136 8.02 -18.89 -23.56
CA PRO A 136 8.79 -17.77 -23.05
C PRO A 136 8.68 -17.63 -21.53
N ILE A 137 9.70 -17.02 -20.93
CA ILE A 137 9.64 -16.48 -19.58
C ILE A 137 9.07 -15.07 -19.69
N VAL A 138 7.92 -14.84 -19.08
CA VAL A 138 7.30 -13.50 -18.98
C VAL A 138 7.44 -13.02 -17.54
N ASN A 139 7.90 -11.80 -17.37
CA ASN A 139 8.03 -11.17 -16.07
C ASN A 139 7.31 -9.82 -16.10
N VAL A 140 6.38 -9.63 -15.17
CA VAL A 140 5.59 -8.41 -15.01
C VAL A 140 5.97 -7.75 -13.69
N ARG A 141 6.25 -6.44 -13.69
CA ARG A 141 6.54 -5.65 -12.51
C ARG A 141 5.74 -4.36 -12.47
N MET A 142 5.19 -4.01 -11.33
CA MET A 142 4.61 -2.69 -11.07
C MET A 142 5.74 -1.70 -10.78
N VAL A 143 5.72 -0.56 -11.49
CA VAL A 143 6.79 0.45 -11.38
C VAL A 143 6.41 1.59 -10.44
N ASN A 144 5.12 1.87 -10.31
CA ASN A 144 4.61 3.03 -9.59
C ASN A 144 3.86 2.67 -8.29
N TYR A 145 4.14 1.50 -7.70
CA TYR A 145 3.45 1.11 -6.48
C TYR A 145 3.78 2.09 -5.36
N LYS A 146 2.79 2.85 -4.94
CA LYS A 146 2.90 3.88 -3.91
C LYS A 146 1.66 3.88 -3.02
N ILE A 147 1.87 4.31 -1.78
CA ILE A 147 0.84 4.56 -0.78
C ILE A 147 1.03 5.96 -0.20
N SER A 148 -0.02 6.53 0.37
CA SER A 148 0.07 7.81 1.07
C SER A 148 -0.31 7.64 2.54
N VAL A 149 0.48 8.25 3.42
CA VAL A 149 0.21 8.25 4.87
C VAL A 149 0.08 9.70 5.32
N LEU A 150 -1.04 10.03 5.94
CA LEU A 150 -1.41 11.39 6.34
C LEU A 150 -1.89 11.43 7.80
N GLY A 151 -1.95 12.64 8.35
CA GLY A 151 -2.45 12.91 9.70
C GLY A 151 -1.37 12.82 10.75
N GLU A 152 -1.70 12.27 11.91
CA GLU A 152 -0.84 12.25 13.11
C GLU A 152 0.26 11.17 13.04
N VAL A 153 1.18 11.36 12.08
CA VAL A 153 2.43 10.59 11.90
C VAL A 153 3.61 11.56 11.89
N LYS A 154 4.83 11.07 12.13
CA LYS A 154 6.02 11.92 12.17
C LYS A 154 6.35 12.55 10.82
N ASN A 155 6.23 11.77 9.73
CA ASN A 155 6.59 12.18 8.39
C ASN A 155 5.44 11.85 7.42
N PRO A 156 4.38 12.68 7.36
CA PRO A 156 3.31 12.45 6.39
C PRO A 156 3.84 12.62 4.97
N GLY A 157 3.37 11.77 4.06
CA GLY A 157 3.83 11.81 2.67
C GLY A 157 3.36 10.64 1.83
N THR A 158 3.84 10.59 0.60
CA THR A 158 3.63 9.47 -0.32
C THR A 158 4.92 8.65 -0.40
N PHE A 159 4.80 7.35 -0.21
CA PHE A 159 5.91 6.41 -0.15
C PHE A 159 5.83 5.41 -1.29
N THR A 160 6.95 5.21 -1.98
CA THR A 160 7.08 4.18 -3.01
C THR A 160 7.40 2.83 -2.35
N VAL A 161 6.70 1.79 -2.76
CA VAL A 161 6.84 0.42 -2.25
C VAL A 161 7.55 -0.42 -3.30
N ASN A 162 8.77 -0.85 -3.02
CA ASN A 162 9.60 -1.58 -3.98
C ASN A 162 9.25 -3.08 -4.04
N ASN A 163 8.62 -3.63 -3.00
CA ASN A 163 8.40 -5.07 -2.82
C ASN A 163 7.00 -5.53 -3.29
N GLU A 164 6.24 -4.67 -3.97
CA GLU A 164 4.87 -4.95 -4.44
C GLU A 164 3.92 -5.40 -3.32
N LYS A 165 4.34 -5.27 -2.07
CA LYS A 165 3.59 -5.67 -0.87
C LYS A 165 3.98 -4.78 0.31
N VAL A 166 3.00 -4.21 0.98
CA VAL A 166 3.17 -3.42 2.21
C VAL A 166 1.93 -3.58 3.08
N ASN A 167 2.11 -3.76 4.38
CA ASN A 167 1.01 -3.78 5.32
C ASN A 167 0.85 -2.42 6.04
N VAL A 168 -0.26 -2.28 6.78
CA VAL A 168 -0.60 -1.03 7.49
C VAL A 168 0.51 -0.62 8.48
N LEU A 169 1.11 -1.58 9.18
CA LEU A 169 2.16 -1.29 10.17
C LEU A 169 3.47 -0.88 9.50
N GLU A 170 3.83 -1.52 8.38
CA GLU A 170 4.97 -1.12 7.56
C GLU A 170 4.77 0.29 6.99
N ALA A 171 3.57 0.62 6.52
CA ALA A 171 3.24 1.96 6.04
C ALA A 171 3.43 3.03 7.12
N LEU A 172 3.00 2.75 8.34
CA LEU A 172 3.23 3.65 9.49
C LEU A 172 4.72 3.74 9.84
N ALA A 173 5.46 2.63 9.78
CA ALA A 173 6.91 2.65 9.99
C ALA A 173 7.64 3.50 8.94
N MET A 174 7.23 3.43 7.65
CA MET A 174 7.75 4.31 6.59
C MET A 174 7.49 5.80 6.89
N ALA A 175 6.34 6.12 7.49
CA ALA A 175 6.00 7.47 7.94
C ALA A 175 6.64 7.86 9.30
N GLY A 176 7.52 7.03 9.86
CA GLY A 176 8.20 7.28 11.14
C GLY A 176 7.34 7.03 12.38
N ASP A 177 6.27 6.24 12.22
CA ASP A 177 5.27 5.92 13.22
C ASP A 177 4.30 7.07 13.56
N MET A 178 3.23 6.73 14.27
CA MET A 178 2.23 7.68 14.75
C MET A 178 2.80 8.59 15.85
N THR A 179 2.31 9.83 15.89
CA THR A 179 2.61 10.72 17.03
C THR A 179 1.85 10.26 18.28
N VAL A 180 2.18 10.87 19.42
CA VAL A 180 1.45 10.64 20.69
C VAL A 180 -0.01 11.10 20.63
N TYR A 181 -0.33 11.95 19.67
CA TYR A 181 -1.68 12.49 19.44
C TYR A 181 -2.50 11.63 18.48
N GLY A 182 -1.90 10.67 17.80
CA GLY A 182 -2.59 9.80 16.87
C GLY A 182 -3.49 8.77 17.55
N VAL A 183 -4.72 8.64 17.04
CA VAL A 183 -5.75 7.71 17.55
C VAL A 183 -5.64 6.37 16.86
N ARG A 184 -5.12 5.36 17.58
CA ARG A 184 -4.80 4.04 17.03
C ARG A 184 -6.02 3.17 16.70
N ASP A 185 -7.14 3.39 17.40
CA ASP A 185 -8.40 2.67 17.18
C ASP A 185 -9.28 3.35 16.11
N ASN A 186 -8.78 4.42 15.46
CA ASN A 186 -9.53 5.19 14.44
C ASN A 186 -8.65 5.63 13.28
N VAL A 187 -7.90 4.69 12.71
CA VAL A 187 -7.14 4.95 11.48
C VAL A 187 -8.03 4.68 10.28
N LYS A 188 -8.10 5.61 9.31
CA LYS A 188 -8.91 5.48 8.11
C LYS A 188 -8.05 5.00 6.95
N LEU A 189 -8.50 3.93 6.31
CA LEU A 189 -7.99 3.50 5.02
C LEU A 189 -8.97 3.98 3.94
N VAL A 190 -8.50 4.77 3.00
CA VAL A 190 -9.24 5.15 1.80
C VAL A 190 -8.67 4.35 0.64
N ARG A 191 -9.54 3.56 0.00
CA ARG A 191 -9.19 2.67 -1.12
C ARG A 191 -10.12 2.91 -2.28
N GLU A 192 -9.58 2.93 -3.49
CA GLU A 192 -10.35 2.93 -4.73
C GLU A 192 -10.26 1.53 -5.36
N ASN A 193 -11.40 0.95 -5.73
CA ASN A 193 -11.42 -0.34 -6.41
C ASN A 193 -11.26 -0.19 -7.94
N ALA A 194 -11.16 -1.33 -8.65
CA ALA A 194 -10.97 -1.34 -10.10
C ALA A 194 -12.11 -0.66 -10.89
N ASN A 195 -13.28 -0.45 -10.27
CA ASN A 195 -14.43 0.24 -10.88
C ASN A 195 -14.44 1.75 -10.58
N GLY A 196 -13.46 2.27 -9.85
CA GLY A 196 -13.41 3.68 -9.42
C GLY A 196 -14.27 4.00 -8.19
N GLU A 197 -14.86 3.00 -7.55
CA GLU A 197 -15.61 3.20 -6.30
C GLU A 197 -14.64 3.38 -5.14
N ARG A 198 -14.95 4.33 -4.26
CA ARG A 198 -14.12 4.64 -3.09
C ARG A 198 -14.74 4.09 -1.81
N LEU A 199 -13.93 3.36 -1.07
CA LEU A 199 -14.25 2.82 0.24
C LEU A 199 -13.43 3.55 1.31
N ILE A 200 -14.08 3.88 2.42
CA ILE A 200 -13.39 4.34 3.64
C ILE A 200 -13.61 3.29 4.72
N GLN A 201 -12.52 2.62 5.10
CA GLN A 201 -12.54 1.60 6.14
C GLN A 201 -11.85 2.13 7.40
N THR A 202 -12.47 1.92 8.56
CA THR A 202 -11.83 2.21 9.84
C THR A 202 -11.04 1.00 10.31
N LEU A 203 -9.78 1.20 10.64
CA LEU A 203 -8.87 0.21 11.17
C LEU A 203 -8.61 0.48 12.65
N ASN A 204 -8.66 -0.57 13.46
CA ASN A 204 -8.24 -0.54 14.85
C ASN A 204 -6.87 -1.20 14.97
N LEU A 205 -5.83 -0.38 15.15
CA LEU A 205 -4.45 -0.87 15.27
C LEU A 205 -4.16 -1.50 16.63
N ASN A 206 -5.03 -1.30 17.64
CA ASN A 206 -4.89 -1.95 18.94
C ASN A 206 -5.32 -3.42 18.90
N ASP A 207 -6.16 -3.80 17.92
CA ASP A 207 -6.69 -5.15 17.80
C ASP A 207 -5.78 -6.03 16.93
N ALA A 208 -5.29 -7.12 17.48
CA ALA A 208 -4.46 -8.08 16.78
C ALA A 208 -5.20 -8.81 15.63
N ASN A 209 -6.53 -8.89 15.67
CA ASN A 209 -7.31 -9.42 14.54
C ASN A 209 -7.15 -8.60 13.25
N LEU A 210 -6.59 -7.41 13.34
CA LEU A 210 -6.20 -6.62 12.16
C LEU A 210 -5.35 -7.43 11.18
N VAL A 211 -4.47 -8.33 11.66
CA VAL A 211 -3.60 -9.13 10.78
C VAL A 211 -4.38 -10.13 9.90
N ARG A 212 -5.62 -10.44 10.27
CA ARG A 212 -6.53 -11.30 9.50
C ARG A 212 -7.45 -10.49 8.58
N SER A 213 -7.47 -9.17 8.74
CA SER A 213 -8.33 -8.29 7.96
C SER A 213 -7.90 -8.28 6.49
N PRO A 214 -8.86 -8.27 5.52
CA PRO A 214 -8.55 -8.05 4.11
C PRO A 214 -7.96 -6.66 3.83
N TYR A 215 -8.00 -5.77 4.81
CA TYR A 215 -7.45 -4.41 4.75
C TYR A 215 -6.07 -4.30 5.43
N PHE A 216 -5.50 -5.40 5.92
CA PHE A 216 -4.17 -5.40 6.54
C PHE A 216 -3.08 -5.05 5.53
N TYR A 217 -3.17 -5.62 4.31
CA TYR A 217 -2.30 -5.26 3.20
C TYR A 217 -2.89 -4.11 2.41
N LEU A 218 -2.06 -3.11 2.16
CA LEU A 218 -2.41 -1.94 1.37
C LEU A 218 -2.32 -2.26 -0.12
N GLN A 219 -3.12 -1.57 -0.92
CA GLN A 219 -3.10 -1.63 -2.37
C GLN A 219 -2.48 -0.36 -2.96
N GLN A 220 -2.18 -0.40 -4.24
CA GLN A 220 -1.72 0.76 -5.00
C GLN A 220 -2.65 1.95 -4.81
N ASN A 221 -2.06 3.12 -4.52
CA ASN A 221 -2.73 4.39 -4.26
C ASN A 221 -3.61 4.45 -3.00
N ASP A 222 -3.55 3.45 -2.11
CA ASP A 222 -4.22 3.53 -0.81
C ASP A 222 -3.74 4.75 -0.03
N ILE A 223 -4.68 5.37 0.70
CA ILE A 223 -4.39 6.47 1.62
C ILE A 223 -4.70 6.00 3.04
N LEU A 224 -3.70 6.05 3.89
CA LEU A 224 -3.83 5.79 5.31
C LEU A 224 -3.86 7.12 6.06
N TYR A 225 -4.98 7.42 6.72
CA TYR A 225 -5.14 8.65 7.48
C TYR A 225 -5.25 8.35 8.97
N VAL A 226 -4.31 8.90 9.73
CA VAL A 226 -4.26 8.79 11.19
C VAL A 226 -5.01 9.99 11.80
N SER A 227 -6.14 9.70 12.45
CA SER A 227 -6.95 10.72 13.08
C SER A 227 -6.25 11.32 14.32
N PRO A 228 -6.29 12.63 14.52
CA PRO A 228 -5.80 13.26 15.73
C PRO A 228 -6.76 13.03 16.91
N ASN A 229 -6.22 13.05 18.12
CA ASN A 229 -7.03 13.09 19.33
C ASN A 229 -7.47 14.53 19.64
N THR A 230 -8.35 14.70 20.63
CA THR A 230 -8.90 16.00 21.02
C THR A 230 -7.84 16.98 21.54
N VAL A 231 -6.72 16.47 22.07
CA VAL A 231 -5.63 17.30 22.63
C VAL A 231 -4.82 17.97 21.51
N SER A 232 -4.66 17.32 20.38
CA SER A 232 -3.95 17.89 19.21
C SER A 232 -4.58 19.20 18.74
N TYR A 233 -5.90 19.32 18.79
CA TYR A 233 -6.61 20.55 18.36
C TYR A 233 -6.47 21.72 19.32
N THR A 234 -6.23 21.47 20.61
CA THR A 234 -6.14 22.55 21.62
C THR A 234 -4.82 23.32 21.56
N HIS A 235 -3.82 22.83 20.85
CA HIS A 235 -2.52 23.48 20.66
C HIS A 235 -2.38 24.25 19.33
N LEU A 236 -3.44 24.23 18.47
CA LEU A 236 -3.45 24.95 17.19
C LEU A 236 -4.15 26.33 17.27
N THR A 237 -4.68 26.70 18.42
CA THR A 237 -5.23 28.03 18.74
C THR A 237 -4.32 28.76 19.72
#